data_cd031fc6af09843a044424f6b56afc46
#
_entry.id   cd031fc6af09843a044424f6b56afc46
#
_cell.length_a   1.000
_cell.length_b   1.000
_cell.length_c   1.000
_cell.angle_alpha   90.00
_cell.angle_beta   90.00
_cell.angle_gamma   90.00
#
_symmetry.space_group_name_H-M   'P 1'
#
loop_
_entity.id
_entity.type
_entity.pdbx_description
1 polymer ?
#
loop_
_entity_poly.entity_id
_entity_poly.type
_entity_poly.pdbx_seq_one_letter_code
_entity_poly.pdbx_strand_id
1 'polypeptide(L)'
;MADALKKVFLQTHRIDYIINTAGVLNKEPLMSSDYQTIYNAVSTNYMGTINVAMEAYAYLKESKGKLVFFTSSSYTRGRAFYSIYSSTKAAIVNFVQAIAQEWEPFGIAVNCINPERTKTPMRVKNFGTEPENTLLSAEKVAIATIQSLVSEFTGQVIDVKRNEV
;
A
#
# COMPACT_ATOMS: atom_id res chain seq x y z
N MET A 1 9.24 13.09 -0.87
CA MET A 1 8.89 12.38 0.38
C MET A 1 9.69 12.93 1.56
N ALA A 2 11.00 12.95 1.52
CA ALA A 2 11.86 13.50 2.59
C ALA A 2 11.37 14.84 3.13
N ASP A 3 11.17 15.84 2.25
CA ASP A 3 10.71 17.17 2.66
C ASP A 3 9.35 17.17 3.36
N ALA A 4 8.43 16.29 2.94
CA ALA A 4 7.11 16.19 3.56
C ALA A 4 7.21 15.64 5.00
N LEU A 5 7.96 14.55 5.21
CA LEU A 5 8.18 14.00 6.55
C LEU A 5 8.93 14.97 7.45
N LYS A 6 9.97 15.62 6.93
CA LYS A 6 10.72 16.65 7.65
C LYS A 6 9.81 17.81 8.07
N LYS A 7 8.93 18.29 7.18
CA LYS A 7 7.97 19.35 7.50
C LYS A 7 7.01 18.96 8.62
N VAL A 8 6.46 17.74 8.57
CA VAL A 8 5.59 17.22 9.62
C VAL A 8 6.37 17.13 10.94
N PHE A 9 7.55 16.51 10.93
CA PHE A 9 8.37 16.35 12.12
C PHE A 9 8.75 17.70 12.76
N LEU A 10 9.07 18.71 11.98
CA LEU A 10 9.36 20.06 12.51
C LEU A 10 8.17 20.70 13.22
N GLN A 11 6.95 20.31 12.87
CA GLN A 11 5.73 20.83 13.50
C GLN A 11 5.28 20.01 14.72
N THR A 12 5.43 18.69 14.65
CA THR A 12 4.88 17.77 15.66
C THR A 12 5.93 17.19 16.60
N HIS A 13 7.21 17.28 16.24
CA HIS A 13 8.36 16.67 16.89
C HIS A 13 8.26 15.14 17.05
N ARG A 14 7.28 14.52 16.37
CA ARG A 14 7.06 13.08 16.42
C ARG A 14 6.24 12.61 15.20
N ILE A 15 6.55 11.41 14.68
CA ILE A 15 5.76 10.71 13.67
C ILE A 15 5.58 9.28 14.17
N ASP A 16 4.35 8.92 14.53
CA ASP A 16 4.02 7.57 15.03
C ASP A 16 3.51 6.65 13.93
N TYR A 17 2.77 7.19 12.97
CA TYR A 17 2.11 6.42 11.94
C TYR A 17 2.34 7.02 10.56
N ILE A 18 2.71 6.15 9.61
CA ILE A 18 2.79 6.52 8.20
C ILE A 18 1.93 5.54 7.40
N ILE A 19 1.03 6.08 6.57
CA ILE A 19 0.16 5.32 5.70
C ILE A 19 0.45 5.72 4.26
N ASN A 20 0.99 4.80 3.47
CA ASN A 20 1.27 5.03 2.06
C ASN A 20 0.17 4.45 1.17
N THR A 21 -0.69 5.30 0.64
CA THR A 21 -1.77 4.93 -0.29
C THR A 21 -1.42 5.19 -1.76
N ALA A 22 -0.21 5.66 -2.04
CA ALA A 22 0.21 5.97 -3.40
C ALA A 22 0.21 4.73 -4.29
N GLY A 23 -0.33 4.87 -5.49
CA GLY A 23 -0.34 3.79 -6.47
C GLY A 23 -1.09 4.16 -7.74
N VAL A 24 -0.71 3.51 -8.84
CA VAL A 24 -1.36 3.67 -10.14
C VAL A 24 -1.68 2.29 -10.73
N LEU A 25 -2.77 2.22 -11.47
CA LEU A 25 -3.20 1.05 -12.22
C LEU A 25 -3.53 1.48 -13.64
N ASN A 26 -2.90 0.82 -14.61
CA ASN A 26 -3.29 0.87 -16.01
C ASN A 26 -3.75 -0.53 -16.42
N LYS A 27 -4.96 -0.62 -16.98
CA LYS A 27 -5.55 -1.88 -17.42
C LYS A 27 -5.54 -1.94 -18.94
N GLU A 28 -4.55 -2.63 -19.47
CA GLU A 28 -4.35 -2.82 -20.92
C GLU A 28 -3.53 -4.09 -21.18
N PRO A 29 -3.62 -4.70 -22.38
CA PRO A 29 -2.72 -5.78 -22.77
C PRO A 29 -1.26 -5.34 -22.66
N LEU A 30 -0.36 -6.21 -22.21
CA LEU A 30 1.06 -5.88 -22.04
C LEU A 30 1.69 -5.34 -23.34
N MET A 31 1.35 -5.94 -24.48
CA MET A 31 1.89 -5.55 -25.80
C MET A 31 1.31 -4.23 -26.33
N SER A 32 0.29 -3.67 -25.68
CA SER A 32 -0.26 -2.33 -25.98
C SER A 32 0.30 -1.24 -25.07
N SER A 33 0.99 -1.63 -23.99
CA SER A 33 1.59 -0.68 -23.05
C SER A 33 2.88 -0.13 -23.61
N ASP A 34 3.05 1.18 -23.54
CA ASP A 34 4.36 1.80 -23.81
C ASP A 34 5.30 1.66 -22.60
N TYR A 35 6.60 1.72 -22.87
CA TYR A 35 7.62 1.60 -21.81
C TYR A 35 7.52 2.68 -20.74
N GLN A 36 7.09 3.89 -21.08
CA GLN A 36 6.94 4.98 -20.12
C GLN A 36 5.81 4.70 -19.13
N THR A 37 4.70 4.17 -19.61
CA THR A 37 3.58 3.73 -18.76
C THR A 37 4.01 2.60 -17.82
N ILE A 38 4.75 1.60 -18.32
CA ILE A 38 5.30 0.52 -17.50
C ILE A 38 6.26 1.08 -16.44
N TYR A 39 7.21 1.92 -16.86
CA TYR A 39 8.18 2.54 -15.96
C TYR A 39 7.49 3.37 -14.87
N ASN A 40 6.50 4.16 -15.22
CA ASN A 40 5.73 4.97 -14.28
C ASN A 40 5.00 4.09 -13.25
N ALA A 41 4.42 2.97 -13.69
CA ALA A 41 3.74 2.04 -12.79
C ALA A 41 4.72 1.39 -11.78
N VAL A 42 5.87 0.91 -12.26
CA VAL A 42 6.91 0.32 -11.39
C VAL A 42 7.50 1.37 -10.47
N SER A 43 7.84 2.55 -11.00
CA SER A 43 8.42 3.65 -10.23
C SER A 43 7.47 4.14 -9.14
N THR A 44 6.19 4.32 -9.45
CA THR A 44 5.21 4.79 -8.46
C THR A 44 4.90 3.71 -7.43
N ASN A 45 4.56 2.49 -7.89
CA ASN A 45 4.04 1.46 -6.99
C ASN A 45 5.14 0.80 -6.16
N TYR A 46 6.30 0.49 -6.75
CA TYR A 46 7.33 -0.27 -6.06
C TYR A 46 8.49 0.60 -5.58
N MET A 47 9.12 1.39 -6.46
CA MET A 47 10.18 2.29 -6.01
C MET A 47 9.66 3.36 -5.05
N GLY A 48 8.43 3.85 -5.26
CA GLY A 48 7.77 4.74 -4.32
C GLY A 48 7.58 4.12 -2.93
N THR A 49 7.23 2.84 -2.87
CA THR A 49 7.13 2.08 -1.60
C THR A 49 8.49 2.01 -0.89
N ILE A 50 9.56 1.66 -1.63
CA ILE A 50 10.93 1.60 -1.08
C ILE A 50 11.35 2.98 -0.57
N ASN A 51 11.14 4.03 -1.35
CA ASN A 51 11.49 5.40 -0.98
C ASN A 51 10.77 5.85 0.31
N VAL A 52 9.46 5.52 0.43
CA VAL A 52 8.71 5.83 1.66
C VAL A 52 9.31 5.09 2.85
N ALA A 53 9.63 3.81 2.72
CA ALA A 53 10.23 3.03 3.80
C ALA A 53 11.58 3.62 4.25
N MET A 54 12.46 3.91 3.30
CA MET A 54 13.79 4.48 3.60
C MET A 54 13.70 5.82 4.35
N GLU A 55 12.83 6.72 3.86
CA GLU A 55 12.66 8.04 4.48
C GLU A 55 11.91 7.99 5.82
N ALA A 56 11.04 7.00 6.02
CA ALA A 56 10.27 6.81 7.24
C ALA A 56 11.10 6.24 8.40
N TYR A 57 12.12 5.44 8.09
CA TYR A 57 12.83 4.60 9.07
C TYR A 57 13.32 5.35 10.30
N ALA A 58 14.02 6.48 10.12
CA ALA A 58 14.59 7.23 11.23
C ALA A 58 13.52 7.74 12.21
N TYR A 59 12.42 8.28 11.66
CA TYR A 59 11.31 8.81 12.46
C TYR A 59 10.57 7.70 13.21
N LEU A 60 10.28 6.60 12.53
CA LEU A 60 9.56 5.47 13.12
C LEU A 60 10.41 4.71 14.15
N LYS A 61 11.73 4.67 13.97
CA LYS A 61 12.65 4.10 14.97
C LYS A 61 12.63 4.89 16.28
N GLU A 62 12.59 6.22 16.20
CA GLU A 62 12.53 7.10 17.36
C GLU A 62 11.19 6.93 18.12
N SER A 63 10.08 6.83 17.40
CA SER A 63 8.75 6.73 17.99
C SER A 63 8.33 5.30 18.34
N LYS A 64 9.04 4.26 17.87
CA LYS A 64 8.60 2.86 17.78
C LYS A 64 7.27 2.75 17.03
N GLY A 65 7.21 3.44 15.91
CA GLY A 65 6.00 3.69 15.16
C GLY A 65 5.64 2.59 14.16
N LYS A 66 4.66 2.87 13.31
CA LYS A 66 4.11 1.88 12.37
C LYS A 66 4.00 2.43 10.95
N LEU A 67 4.25 1.56 9.99
CA LEU A 67 4.17 1.84 8.56
C LEU A 67 3.17 0.90 7.90
N VAL A 68 2.23 1.45 7.14
CA VAL A 68 1.24 0.67 6.42
C VAL A 68 1.29 0.96 4.93
N PHE A 69 1.39 -0.10 4.15
CA PHE A 69 1.31 -0.08 2.70
C PHE A 69 0.02 -0.72 2.19
N PHE A 70 -0.29 -0.50 0.93
CA PHE A 70 -1.45 -1.10 0.27
C PHE A 70 -1.02 -2.03 -0.86
N THR A 71 -1.44 -3.28 -0.76
CA THR A 71 -1.36 -4.25 -1.84
C THR A 71 -2.72 -4.37 -2.57
N SER A 72 -3.02 -5.48 -3.15
CA SER A 72 -4.26 -5.78 -3.89
C SER A 72 -4.45 -7.28 -3.93
N SER A 73 -5.67 -7.77 -4.02
CA SER A 73 -5.97 -9.19 -4.21
C SER A 73 -5.28 -9.83 -5.42
N SER A 74 -4.67 -9.02 -6.30
CA SER A 74 -3.83 -9.49 -7.40
C SER A 74 -2.38 -9.82 -6.98
N TYR A 75 -1.99 -9.62 -5.72
CA TYR A 75 -0.65 -9.99 -5.26
C TYR A 75 -0.42 -11.50 -5.19
N THR A 76 -1.47 -12.26 -4.93
CA THR A 76 -1.42 -13.74 -4.87
C THR A 76 -1.41 -14.41 -6.23
N ARG A 77 -1.92 -13.72 -7.24
CA ARG A 77 -2.01 -14.23 -8.61
C ARG A 77 -2.06 -13.10 -9.62
N GLY A 78 -1.22 -13.17 -10.64
CA GLY A 78 -1.24 -12.25 -11.78
C GLY A 78 -2.61 -12.20 -12.46
N ARG A 79 -3.00 -11.03 -12.94
CA ARG A 79 -4.26 -10.82 -13.65
C ARG A 79 -4.01 -10.36 -15.08
N ALA A 80 -4.76 -10.90 -16.02
CA ALA A 80 -4.74 -10.45 -17.40
C ALA A 80 -5.07 -8.94 -17.49
N PHE A 81 -4.45 -8.27 -18.43
CA PHE A 81 -4.58 -6.83 -18.71
C PHE A 81 -4.00 -5.86 -17.66
N TYR A 82 -3.49 -6.32 -16.55
CA TYR A 82 -2.76 -5.50 -15.57
C TYR A 82 -1.63 -6.28 -14.87
N SER A 83 -0.85 -6.99 -15.69
CA SER A 83 0.29 -7.81 -15.24
C SER A 83 1.31 -7.01 -14.44
N ILE A 84 1.70 -5.83 -14.92
CA ILE A 84 2.66 -4.94 -14.24
C ILE A 84 2.15 -4.52 -12.86
N TYR A 85 0.88 -4.10 -12.78
CA TYR A 85 0.28 -3.76 -11.50
C TYR A 85 0.31 -4.94 -10.52
N SER A 86 -0.14 -6.11 -10.96
CA SER A 86 -0.14 -7.34 -10.14
C SER A 86 1.26 -7.67 -9.62
N SER A 87 2.29 -7.57 -10.49
CA SER A 87 3.68 -7.82 -10.14
C SER A 87 4.19 -6.81 -9.10
N THR A 88 3.89 -5.51 -9.27
CA THR A 88 4.28 -4.52 -8.27
C THR A 88 3.60 -4.74 -6.92
N LYS A 89 2.33 -5.19 -6.91
CA LYS A 89 1.60 -5.47 -5.67
C LYS A 89 2.10 -6.74 -4.96
N ALA A 90 2.58 -7.75 -5.69
CA ALA A 90 3.28 -8.90 -5.13
C ALA A 90 4.64 -8.52 -4.55
N ALA A 91 5.40 -7.68 -5.28
CA ALA A 91 6.69 -7.18 -4.82
C ALA A 91 6.58 -6.36 -3.51
N ILE A 92 5.52 -5.54 -3.36
CA ILE A 92 5.25 -4.80 -2.13
C ILE A 92 5.07 -5.75 -0.94
N VAL A 93 4.29 -6.82 -1.09
CA VAL A 93 4.07 -7.77 0.01
C VAL A 93 5.37 -8.42 0.45
N ASN A 94 6.16 -8.94 -0.50
CA ASN A 94 7.45 -9.56 -0.19
C ASN A 94 8.41 -8.57 0.49
N PHE A 95 8.50 -7.35 -0.02
CA PHE A 95 9.32 -6.29 0.56
C PHE A 95 8.89 -5.95 2.00
N VAL A 96 7.58 -5.79 2.24
CA VAL A 96 7.04 -5.48 3.58
C VAL A 96 7.35 -6.58 4.58
N GLN A 97 7.21 -7.85 4.19
CA GLN A 97 7.53 -8.99 5.05
C GLN A 97 9.02 -9.02 5.43
N ALA A 98 9.91 -8.67 4.48
CA ALA A 98 11.34 -8.60 4.74
C ALA A 98 11.69 -7.47 5.72
N ILE A 99 11.27 -6.23 5.42
CA ILE A 99 11.60 -5.10 6.29
C ILE A 99 10.88 -5.16 7.65
N ALA A 100 9.75 -5.83 7.76
CA ALA A 100 9.10 -6.08 9.04
C ALA A 100 10.01 -6.89 9.98
N GLN A 101 10.68 -7.93 9.49
CA GLN A 101 11.64 -8.71 10.25
C GLN A 101 12.91 -7.90 10.60
N GLU A 102 13.41 -7.12 9.63
CA GLU A 102 14.60 -6.27 9.84
C GLU A 102 14.36 -5.18 10.90
N TRP A 103 13.11 -4.67 11.00
CA TRP A 103 12.79 -3.52 11.84
C TRP A 103 12.15 -3.89 13.18
N GLU A 104 11.71 -5.13 13.34
CA GLU A 104 11.17 -5.64 14.61
C GLU A 104 12.10 -5.39 15.83
N PRO A 105 13.43 -5.59 15.75
CA PRO A 105 14.32 -5.28 16.86
C PRO A 105 14.34 -3.81 17.29
N PHE A 106 13.85 -2.91 16.44
CA PHE A 106 13.76 -1.48 16.74
C PHE A 106 12.35 -1.07 17.21
N GLY A 107 11.43 -2.01 17.31
CA GLY A 107 10.05 -1.79 17.72
C GLY A 107 9.17 -1.16 16.62
N ILE A 108 9.60 -1.21 15.35
CA ILE A 108 8.83 -0.68 14.22
C ILE A 108 7.97 -1.81 13.66
N ALA A 109 6.67 -1.59 13.52
CA ALA A 109 5.78 -2.52 12.83
C ALA A 109 5.49 -2.07 11.39
N VAL A 110 5.54 -3.02 10.45
CA VAL A 110 5.25 -2.76 9.03
C VAL A 110 4.24 -3.78 8.51
N ASN A 111 3.12 -3.32 7.96
CA ASN A 111 2.05 -4.20 7.47
C ASN A 111 1.52 -3.77 6.11
N CYS A 112 0.79 -4.67 5.44
CA CYS A 112 0.07 -4.40 4.20
C CYS A 112 -1.44 -4.53 4.40
N ILE A 113 -2.21 -3.59 3.86
CA ILE A 113 -3.66 -3.74 3.68
C ILE A 113 -3.93 -4.32 2.29
N ASN A 114 -4.74 -5.36 2.24
CA ASN A 114 -5.20 -6.00 1.01
C ASN A 114 -6.70 -5.82 0.85
N PRO A 115 -7.17 -4.71 0.28
CA PRO A 115 -8.59 -4.51 0.09
C PRO A 115 -9.11 -5.31 -1.11
N GLU A 116 -10.33 -5.82 -1.00
CA GLU A 116 -11.11 -6.26 -2.14
C GLU A 116 -11.41 -5.08 -3.09
N ARG A 117 -12.17 -5.35 -4.16
CA ARG A 117 -12.63 -4.32 -5.12
C ARG A 117 -13.28 -3.15 -4.39
N THR A 118 -12.57 -2.05 -4.26
CA THR A 118 -13.01 -0.87 -3.51
C THR A 118 -13.54 0.21 -4.44
N LYS A 119 -14.65 0.84 -4.08
CA LYS A 119 -15.22 1.98 -4.80
C LYS A 119 -14.28 3.19 -4.72
N THR A 120 -13.48 3.40 -5.76
CA THR A 120 -12.51 4.48 -5.86
C THR A 120 -12.47 5.06 -7.28
N PRO A 121 -11.99 6.30 -7.48
CA PRO A 121 -11.79 6.85 -8.82
C PRO A 121 -10.89 5.97 -9.70
N MET A 122 -9.83 5.38 -9.13
CA MET A 122 -8.97 4.43 -9.82
C MET A 122 -9.75 3.21 -10.33
N ARG A 123 -10.67 2.68 -9.51
CA ARG A 123 -11.50 1.53 -9.88
C ARG A 123 -12.41 1.87 -11.04
N VAL A 124 -13.15 2.98 -10.94
CA VAL A 124 -14.07 3.45 -11.99
C VAL A 124 -13.33 3.71 -13.30
N LYS A 125 -12.18 4.37 -13.25
CA LYS A 125 -11.36 4.66 -14.45
C LYS A 125 -10.96 3.38 -15.19
N ASN A 126 -10.62 2.31 -14.49
CA ASN A 126 -10.06 1.09 -15.10
C ASN A 126 -11.09 0.00 -15.39
N PHE A 127 -12.24 -0.01 -14.71
CA PHE A 127 -13.23 -1.09 -14.79
C PHE A 127 -14.63 -0.61 -15.13
N GLY A 128 -14.85 0.70 -15.23
CA GLY A 128 -16.18 1.28 -15.43
C GLY A 128 -17.01 1.30 -14.15
N THR A 129 -18.30 1.63 -14.32
CA THR A 129 -19.26 1.63 -13.22
C THR A 129 -19.70 0.20 -12.92
N GLU A 130 -19.60 -0.19 -11.66
CA GLU A 130 -20.03 -1.50 -11.16
C GLU A 130 -21.15 -1.31 -10.12
N PRO A 131 -22.05 -2.31 -9.92
CA PRO A 131 -23.07 -2.23 -8.88
C PRO A 131 -22.46 -1.99 -7.50
N GLU A 132 -22.98 -1.04 -6.73
CA GLU A 132 -22.41 -0.65 -5.43
C GLU A 132 -22.32 -1.81 -4.44
N ASN A 133 -23.32 -2.69 -4.45
CA ASN A 133 -23.35 -3.88 -3.60
C ASN A 133 -22.28 -4.92 -3.93
N THR A 134 -21.48 -4.73 -4.99
CA THR A 134 -20.35 -5.59 -5.35
C THR A 134 -19.00 -5.00 -4.94
N LEU A 135 -18.99 -3.78 -4.45
CA LEU A 135 -17.78 -3.04 -4.10
C LEU A 135 -17.66 -2.86 -2.58
N LEU A 136 -16.43 -2.86 -2.10
CA LEU A 136 -16.07 -2.47 -0.75
C LEU A 136 -16.09 -0.93 -0.66
N SER A 137 -16.57 -0.38 0.45
CA SER A 137 -16.47 1.06 0.68
C SER A 137 -15.04 1.47 1.07
N ALA A 138 -14.62 2.66 0.67
CA ALA A 138 -13.31 3.19 1.07
C ALA A 138 -13.23 3.42 2.60
N GLU A 139 -14.36 3.74 3.22
CA GLU A 139 -14.48 3.92 4.68
C GLU A 139 -14.16 2.62 5.44
N LYS A 140 -14.70 1.46 4.99
CA LYS A 140 -14.38 0.17 5.62
C LYS A 140 -12.88 -0.14 5.53
N VAL A 141 -12.24 0.21 4.40
CA VAL A 141 -10.79 0.07 4.24
C VAL A 141 -10.03 1.00 5.20
N ALA A 142 -10.48 2.24 5.35
CA ALA A 142 -9.86 3.19 6.27
C ALA A 142 -9.96 2.72 7.73
N ILE A 143 -11.13 2.22 8.14
CA ILE A 143 -11.33 1.65 9.50
C ILE A 143 -10.36 0.49 9.74
N ALA A 144 -10.27 -0.47 8.84
CA ALA A 144 -9.34 -1.60 8.97
C ALA A 144 -7.87 -1.13 9.02
N THR A 145 -7.53 -0.10 8.24
CA THR A 145 -6.18 0.50 8.28
C THR A 145 -5.88 1.11 9.65
N ILE A 146 -6.82 1.88 10.22
CA ILE A 146 -6.65 2.48 11.56
C ILE A 146 -6.54 1.38 12.62
N GLN A 147 -7.36 0.33 12.53
CA GLN A 147 -7.28 -0.82 13.44
C GLN A 147 -5.92 -1.52 13.36
N SER A 148 -5.31 -1.61 12.18
CA SER A 148 -3.96 -2.17 12.03
C SER A 148 -2.87 -1.33 12.70
N LEU A 149 -3.09 -0.02 12.82
CA LEU A 149 -2.13 0.88 13.48
C LEU A 149 -2.11 0.72 15.02
N VAL A 150 -3.18 0.21 15.62
CA VAL A 150 -3.26 -0.03 17.07
C VAL A 150 -3.00 -1.49 17.47
N SER A 151 -2.77 -2.38 16.49
CA SER A 151 -2.45 -3.79 16.71
C SER A 151 -0.96 -4.02 16.99
N GLU A 152 -0.61 -5.16 17.60
CA GLU A 152 0.77 -5.52 17.94
C GLU A 152 1.50 -6.35 16.87
N PHE A 153 0.83 -6.70 15.76
CA PHE A 153 1.44 -7.53 14.73
C PHE A 153 2.27 -6.72 13.74
N THR A 154 3.27 -7.39 13.15
CA THR A 154 4.10 -6.88 12.06
C THR A 154 4.26 -7.93 10.96
N GLY A 155 4.60 -7.53 9.74
CA GLY A 155 4.79 -8.41 8.58
C GLY A 155 3.52 -9.03 8.02
N GLN A 156 2.33 -8.55 8.43
CA GLN A 156 1.06 -9.14 8.04
C GLN A 156 0.48 -8.51 6.77
N VAL A 157 -0.26 -9.34 6.03
CA VAL A 157 -1.17 -8.89 4.97
C VAL A 157 -2.60 -9.01 5.51
N ILE A 158 -3.23 -7.86 5.70
CA ILE A 158 -4.55 -7.75 6.32
C ILE A 158 -5.59 -7.68 5.22
N ASP A 159 -6.33 -8.76 5.04
CA ASP A 159 -7.43 -8.81 4.10
C ASP A 159 -8.61 -7.95 4.58
N VAL A 160 -9.09 -7.07 3.71
CA VAL A 160 -10.32 -6.31 3.96
C VAL A 160 -11.37 -6.73 2.96
N LYS A 161 -12.33 -7.52 3.42
CA LYS A 161 -13.37 -8.09 2.58
C LYS A 161 -14.73 -7.45 2.87
N ARG A 162 -15.57 -7.46 1.84
CA ARG A 162 -16.89 -6.86 1.92
C ARG A 162 -17.80 -7.53 2.96
N ASN A 163 -17.76 -8.85 3.02
CA ASN A 163 -18.67 -9.67 3.81
C ASN A 163 -18.11 -10.13 5.17
N GLU A 164 -16.91 -9.71 5.53
CA GLU A 164 -16.39 -9.92 6.89
C GLU A 164 -16.89 -8.77 7.79
N VAL A 165 -17.64 -9.17 8.81
CA VAL A 165 -18.16 -8.28 9.89
C VAL A 165 -17.09 -8.14 10.97
#